data_900219282d655e2902356b4abf0d44f1
#
_entry.id   900219282d655e2902356b4abf0d44f1
#
_cell.length_a   1.000
_cell.length_b   1.000
_cell.length_c   1.000
_cell.angle_alpha   90.00
_cell.angle_beta   90.00
_cell.angle_gamma   90.00
#
_symmetry.space_group_name_H-M   'P 1'
#
loop_
_entity.id
_entity.type
_entity.pdbx_description
1 polymer ?
#
loop_
_entity_poly.entity_id
_entity_poly.type
_entity_poly.pdbx_seq_one_letter_code
_entity_poly.pdbx_strand_id
1 'polypeptide(L)'
;MKIAAVAVLVLLGALCPCLRAQVSTPVDILWQAAANWTGVLPCGGWDCDCVFRNSKGCCCVAVPLFQLEEVTFMHMVDLWKDLNSLNNQIQEITARRNVAFAASLTSITGCFGPFNKNVSISYCNVTLNQGYGYNQALGTFTAPRAGLYSFSYTVYSNVGAEGERIYHKVQLMKDGQVIASSWEDNREDSEDSATQTVLLQLKQGNQVYMELVLGRFVCGDTHGYNSFSGYLVYPLSDTVV
;
A
#
# COMPACT_ATOMS: atom_id res chain seq x y z
N MET A 1 -12.64 -19.06 -39.75
CA MET A 1 -12.61 -19.19 -38.28
C MET A 1 -12.23 -17.92 -37.51
N LYS A 2 -11.36 -17.03 -38.03
CA LYS A 2 -10.94 -15.81 -37.30
C LYS A 2 -12.03 -14.70 -37.19
N ILE A 3 -12.92 -14.61 -38.19
CA ILE A 3 -13.98 -13.58 -38.21
C ILE A 3 -15.13 -13.91 -37.25
N ALA A 4 -15.44 -15.17 -37.00
CA ALA A 4 -16.46 -15.60 -36.06
C ALA A 4 -16.05 -15.35 -34.60
N ALA A 5 -14.76 -15.49 -34.27
CA ALA A 5 -14.24 -15.24 -32.93
C ALA A 5 -14.27 -13.75 -32.53
N VAL A 6 -14.03 -12.86 -33.52
CA VAL A 6 -14.10 -11.39 -33.28
C VAL A 6 -15.54 -10.94 -33.07
N ALA A 7 -16.50 -11.50 -33.84
CA ALA A 7 -17.93 -11.19 -33.70
C ALA A 7 -18.49 -11.63 -32.32
N VAL A 8 -18.05 -12.78 -31.81
CA VAL A 8 -18.44 -13.27 -30.46
C VAL A 8 -17.86 -12.38 -29.35
N LEU A 9 -16.62 -11.90 -29.49
CA LEU A 9 -16.01 -10.99 -28.50
C LEU A 9 -16.69 -9.61 -28.49
N VAL A 10 -17.10 -9.11 -29.65
CA VAL A 10 -17.85 -7.84 -29.74
C VAL A 10 -19.27 -7.99 -29.16
N LEU A 11 -19.93 -9.13 -29.40
CA LEU A 11 -21.25 -9.41 -28.82
C LEU A 11 -21.16 -9.62 -27.29
N LEU A 12 -20.13 -10.28 -26.77
CA LEU A 12 -19.91 -10.41 -25.33
C LEU A 12 -19.55 -9.06 -24.65
N GLY A 13 -18.84 -8.20 -25.35
CA GLY A 13 -18.58 -6.83 -24.89
C GLY A 13 -19.81 -5.93 -24.86
N ALA A 14 -20.77 -6.17 -25.80
CA ALA A 14 -22.03 -5.43 -25.84
C ALA A 14 -23.09 -5.95 -24.83
N LEU A 15 -22.92 -7.19 -24.34
CA LEU A 15 -23.78 -7.82 -23.32
C LEU A 15 -23.26 -7.63 -21.89
N CYS A 16 -22.12 -6.99 -21.71
CA CYS A 16 -21.69 -6.50 -20.41
C CYS A 16 -22.15 -5.02 -20.28
N PRO A 17 -23.41 -4.72 -19.91
CA PRO A 17 -23.69 -3.40 -19.39
C PRO A 17 -22.79 -3.30 -18.16
N CYS A 18 -21.78 -2.46 -18.22
CA CYS A 18 -21.21 -1.92 -16.99
C CYS A 18 -22.42 -1.42 -16.19
N LEU A 19 -22.83 -2.21 -15.22
CA LEU A 19 -23.63 -1.73 -14.10
C LEU A 19 -22.74 -0.64 -13.46
N ARG A 20 -22.80 0.56 -14.04
CA ARG A 20 -22.59 1.75 -13.25
C ARG A 20 -23.66 1.61 -12.17
N ALA A 21 -23.27 1.14 -11.01
CA ALA A 21 -24.04 1.38 -9.81
C ALA A 21 -24.16 2.91 -9.76
N GLN A 22 -25.27 3.44 -10.29
CA GLN A 22 -25.67 4.79 -9.99
C GLN A 22 -25.83 4.77 -8.48
N VAL A 23 -24.88 5.39 -7.80
CA VAL A 23 -25.03 5.73 -6.40
C VAL A 23 -26.21 6.70 -6.41
N SER A 24 -27.42 6.16 -6.25
CA SER A 24 -28.62 6.97 -6.11
C SER A 24 -28.42 7.81 -4.86
N THR A 25 -28.41 9.11 -5.01
CA THR A 25 -28.35 10.00 -3.86
C THR A 25 -29.59 9.76 -2.99
N PRO A 26 -29.54 10.01 -1.67
CA PRO A 26 -30.73 9.93 -0.81
C PRO A 26 -31.91 10.72 -1.36
N VAL A 27 -31.64 11.81 -2.08
CA VAL A 27 -32.63 12.63 -2.77
C VAL A 27 -33.31 11.86 -3.92
N ASP A 28 -32.53 11.09 -4.72
CA ASP A 28 -33.09 10.29 -5.82
C ASP A 28 -33.99 9.17 -5.30
N ILE A 29 -33.64 8.56 -4.17
CA ILE A 29 -34.45 7.52 -3.52
C ILE A 29 -35.76 8.13 -3.01
N LEU A 30 -35.72 9.30 -2.38
CA LEU A 30 -36.90 10.00 -1.91
C LEU A 30 -37.78 10.44 -3.07
N TRP A 31 -37.18 10.90 -4.16
CA TRP A 31 -37.91 11.28 -5.39
C TRP A 31 -38.62 10.08 -6.04
N GLN A 32 -37.92 8.92 -6.13
CA GLN A 32 -38.52 7.69 -6.64
C GLN A 32 -39.63 7.16 -5.71
N ALA A 33 -39.41 7.22 -4.39
CA ALA A 33 -40.46 6.87 -3.43
C ALA A 33 -41.69 7.79 -3.55
N ALA A 34 -41.50 9.09 -3.70
CA ALA A 34 -42.55 10.04 -3.89
C ALA A 34 -43.29 9.85 -5.23
N ALA A 35 -42.57 9.58 -6.33
CA ALA A 35 -43.16 9.34 -7.66
C ALA A 35 -43.93 8.00 -7.72
N ASN A 36 -43.53 6.99 -6.95
CA ASN A 36 -44.20 5.69 -6.88
C ASN A 36 -45.29 5.61 -5.81
N TRP A 37 -45.54 6.69 -5.06
CA TRP A 37 -46.56 6.72 -4.04
C TRP A 37 -47.97 6.65 -4.67
N THR A 38 -48.66 5.54 -4.43
CA THR A 38 -50.04 5.29 -4.88
C THR A 38 -51.07 5.40 -3.76
N GLY A 39 -50.60 5.78 -2.54
CA GLY A 39 -51.49 5.98 -1.39
C GLY A 39 -52.36 7.21 -1.54
N VAL A 40 -53.51 7.21 -0.84
CA VAL A 40 -54.43 8.36 -0.79
C VAL A 40 -53.74 9.47 -0.02
N LEU A 41 -53.49 10.60 -0.71
CA LEU A 41 -53.04 11.82 -0.04
C LEU A 41 -54.20 12.35 0.82
N PRO A 42 -53.94 12.79 2.08
CA PRO A 42 -54.92 13.50 2.85
C PRO A 42 -55.36 14.71 2.03
N CYS A 43 -56.64 14.85 1.73
CA CYS A 43 -57.22 15.87 0.87
C CYS A 43 -57.17 15.63 -0.65
N GLY A 44 -56.81 14.44 -1.14
CA GLY A 44 -56.92 14.09 -2.58
C GLY A 44 -55.95 14.79 -3.52
N GLY A 45 -54.93 15.45 -3.01
CA GLY A 45 -53.91 16.21 -3.76
C GLY A 45 -53.37 17.37 -2.92
N TRP A 46 -52.34 18.06 -3.43
CA TRP A 46 -51.79 19.27 -2.82
C TRP A 46 -52.77 20.45 -3.00
N ASP A 47 -53.97 20.33 -2.40
CA ASP A 47 -54.95 21.41 -2.36
C ASP A 47 -54.77 22.21 -1.07
N CYS A 48 -54.10 23.36 -1.19
CA CYS A 48 -53.87 24.27 -0.06
C CYS A 48 -55.18 24.69 0.60
N ASP A 49 -56.29 24.82 -0.17
CA ASP A 49 -57.59 25.16 0.37
C ASP A 49 -58.19 24.05 1.24
N CYS A 50 -57.97 22.79 0.90
CA CYS A 50 -58.36 21.66 1.74
C CYS A 50 -57.60 21.67 3.08
N VAL A 51 -56.29 21.97 3.04
CA VAL A 51 -55.47 22.11 4.23
C VAL A 51 -55.93 23.27 5.10
N PHE A 52 -56.28 24.42 4.52
CA PHE A 52 -56.76 25.58 5.26
C PHE A 52 -58.20 25.42 5.80
N ARG A 53 -59.08 24.75 5.05
CA ARG A 53 -60.49 24.52 5.51
C ARG A 53 -60.55 23.48 6.65
N ASN A 54 -59.68 22.50 6.64
CA ASN A 54 -59.57 21.47 7.71
C ASN A 54 -58.65 21.87 8.85
N SER A 55 -58.13 23.08 8.86
CA SER A 55 -57.05 23.55 9.73
C SER A 55 -57.36 23.58 11.22
N LYS A 56 -58.59 23.32 11.67
CA LYS A 56 -58.86 23.14 13.12
C LYS A 56 -58.17 21.90 13.75
N GLY A 57 -57.65 21.00 12.93
CA GLY A 57 -56.87 19.83 13.34
C GLY A 57 -55.44 19.77 12.76
N CYS A 58 -55.19 20.54 11.70
CA CYS A 58 -53.91 20.43 10.95
C CYS A 58 -52.67 20.99 11.67
N CYS A 59 -52.84 22.02 12.51
CA CYS A 59 -51.72 22.57 13.28
C CYS A 59 -51.17 21.59 14.29
N CYS A 60 -51.98 20.64 14.80
CA CYS A 60 -51.55 19.64 15.75
C CYS A 60 -50.73 18.49 15.09
N VAL A 61 -50.86 18.29 13.77
CA VAL A 61 -50.14 17.26 13.01
C VAL A 61 -48.89 17.86 12.36
N ALA A 62 -48.92 19.13 11.99
CA ALA A 62 -47.74 19.80 11.39
C ALA A 62 -46.56 19.95 12.37
N VAL A 63 -46.82 20.23 13.65
CA VAL A 63 -45.79 20.40 14.65
C VAL A 63 -45.04 19.08 14.91
N PRO A 64 -45.71 17.93 15.13
CA PRO A 64 -44.98 16.64 15.30
C PRO A 64 -44.23 16.24 14.03
N LEU A 65 -44.75 16.53 12.83
CA LEU A 65 -44.05 16.22 11.58
C LEU A 65 -42.77 17.06 11.42
N PHE A 66 -42.87 18.35 11.73
CA PHE A 66 -41.74 19.27 11.72
C PHE A 66 -40.64 18.85 12.76
N GLN A 67 -41.08 18.45 13.96
CA GLN A 67 -40.18 17.93 14.97
C GLN A 67 -39.49 16.61 14.54
N LEU A 68 -40.23 15.73 13.86
CA LEU A 68 -39.68 14.50 13.32
C LEU A 68 -38.65 14.76 12.20
N GLU A 69 -38.95 15.73 11.33
CA GLU A 69 -38.03 16.20 10.27
C GLU A 69 -36.73 16.76 10.90
N GLU A 70 -36.86 17.63 11.89
CA GLU A 70 -35.75 18.25 12.55
C GLU A 70 -34.87 17.19 13.28
N VAL A 71 -35.49 16.28 14.04
CA VAL A 71 -34.79 15.19 14.71
C VAL A 71 -34.10 14.28 13.70
N THR A 72 -34.76 13.93 12.61
CA THR A 72 -34.19 13.08 11.57
C THR A 72 -33.01 13.75 10.88
N PHE A 73 -33.14 15.05 10.60
CA PHE A 73 -32.08 15.86 10.02
C PHE A 73 -30.86 15.93 10.95
N MET A 74 -31.06 16.18 12.23
CA MET A 74 -29.98 16.21 13.21
C MET A 74 -29.28 14.86 13.31
N HIS A 75 -30.02 13.75 13.33
CA HIS A 75 -29.43 12.40 13.30
C HIS A 75 -28.61 12.15 12.04
N MET A 76 -29.09 12.58 10.86
CA MET A 76 -28.32 12.47 9.62
C MET A 76 -27.01 13.28 9.66
N VAL A 77 -27.05 14.50 10.21
CA VAL A 77 -25.87 15.35 10.37
C VAL A 77 -24.86 14.71 11.31
N ASP A 78 -25.31 14.15 12.42
CA ASP A 78 -24.42 13.50 13.39
C ASP A 78 -23.80 12.23 12.81
N LEU A 79 -24.59 11.38 12.13
CA LEU A 79 -24.08 10.21 11.40
C LEU A 79 -23.05 10.61 10.33
N TRP A 80 -23.26 11.72 9.63
CA TRP A 80 -22.32 12.21 8.64
C TRP A 80 -21.01 12.69 9.26
N LYS A 81 -21.05 13.35 10.42
CA LYS A 81 -19.87 13.74 11.19
C LYS A 81 -19.08 12.50 11.65
N ASP A 82 -19.78 11.51 12.19
CA ASP A 82 -19.17 10.26 12.64
C ASP A 82 -18.51 9.50 11.48
N LEU A 83 -19.16 9.42 10.32
CA LEU A 83 -18.61 8.83 9.11
C LEU A 83 -17.35 9.54 8.63
N ASN A 84 -17.35 10.88 8.62
CA ASN A 84 -16.16 11.65 8.24
C ASN A 84 -15.02 11.48 9.24
N SER A 85 -15.32 11.46 10.53
CA SER A 85 -14.34 11.19 11.59
C SER A 85 -13.71 9.80 11.41
N LEU A 86 -14.53 8.78 11.20
CA LEU A 86 -14.07 7.40 10.98
C LEU A 86 -13.24 7.28 9.69
N ASN A 87 -13.68 7.92 8.61
CA ASN A 87 -12.93 7.94 7.35
C ASN A 87 -11.56 8.61 7.51
N ASN A 88 -11.47 9.70 8.23
CA ASN A 88 -10.20 10.36 8.53
C ASN A 88 -9.28 9.47 9.37
N GLN A 89 -9.81 8.77 10.37
CA GLN A 89 -9.07 7.80 11.17
C GLN A 89 -8.56 6.63 10.30
N ILE A 90 -9.39 6.10 9.40
CA ILE A 90 -9.00 5.05 8.45
C ILE A 90 -7.89 5.56 7.52
N GLN A 91 -8.00 6.77 6.99
CA GLN A 91 -6.97 7.36 6.14
C GLN A 91 -5.65 7.57 6.89
N GLU A 92 -5.68 8.07 8.12
CA GLU A 92 -4.48 8.19 8.95
C GLU A 92 -3.82 6.84 9.22
N ILE A 93 -4.60 5.84 9.60
CA ILE A 93 -4.11 4.48 9.86
C ILE A 93 -3.53 3.87 8.58
N THR A 94 -4.16 4.10 7.43
CA THR A 94 -3.74 3.53 6.14
C THR A 94 -2.51 4.24 5.59
N ALA A 95 -2.45 5.57 5.65
CA ALA A 95 -1.30 6.35 5.20
C ALA A 95 -0.03 6.02 6.01
N ARG A 96 -0.18 5.78 7.31
CA ARG A 96 0.94 5.36 8.19
C ARG A 96 1.35 3.90 7.99
N ARG A 97 0.59 3.06 7.27
CA ARG A 97 0.91 1.64 7.04
C ARG A 97 1.85 1.39 5.88
N ASN A 98 1.98 2.32 4.96
CA ASN A 98 2.75 2.11 3.74
C ASN A 98 4.23 2.41 3.98
N VAL A 99 4.98 1.40 4.40
CA VAL A 99 6.43 1.45 4.50
C VAL A 99 7.01 0.39 3.57
N ALA A 100 7.70 0.81 2.53
CA ALA A 100 8.35 -0.09 1.60
C ALA A 100 9.51 0.62 0.91
N PHE A 101 10.58 -0.09 0.61
CA PHE A 101 11.66 0.41 -0.23
C PHE A 101 12.17 -0.70 -1.16
N ALA A 102 12.70 -0.28 -2.29
CA ALA A 102 13.42 -1.12 -3.22
C ALA A 102 14.58 -0.32 -3.81
N ALA A 103 15.78 -0.88 -3.72
CA ALA A 103 16.99 -0.25 -4.18
C ALA A 103 17.94 -1.29 -4.78
N SER A 104 18.73 -0.88 -5.78
CA SER A 104 19.78 -1.70 -6.39
C SER A 104 21.09 -0.93 -6.46
N LEU A 105 22.19 -1.67 -6.63
CA LEU A 105 23.47 -1.04 -6.96
C LEU A 105 23.36 -0.35 -8.33
N THR A 106 24.04 0.75 -8.47
CA THR A 106 24.32 1.31 -9.80
C THR A 106 25.25 0.35 -10.53
N SER A 107 25.16 0.33 -11.87
CA SER A 107 26.00 -0.51 -12.73
C SER A 107 27.48 -0.47 -12.31
N ILE A 108 28.07 -1.64 -12.03
CA ILE A 108 29.47 -1.83 -11.66
C ILE A 108 30.16 -2.56 -12.80
N THR A 109 31.10 -1.91 -13.49
CA THR A 109 31.92 -2.53 -14.54
C THR A 109 33.17 -3.23 -13.97
N GLY A 110 33.53 -2.92 -12.73
CA GLY A 110 34.63 -3.53 -11.98
C GLY A 110 34.13 -4.25 -10.73
N CYS A 111 34.85 -4.14 -9.64
CA CYS A 111 34.48 -4.76 -8.37
C CYS A 111 34.23 -3.70 -7.27
N PHE A 112 33.20 -3.92 -6.49
CA PHE A 112 32.98 -3.24 -5.21
C PHE A 112 33.74 -4.02 -4.12
N GLY A 113 34.81 -3.44 -3.63
CA GLY A 113 35.79 -4.10 -2.77
C GLY A 113 37.05 -4.58 -3.54
N PRO A 114 38.01 -5.28 -2.88
CA PRO A 114 38.00 -5.56 -1.45
C PRO A 114 38.33 -4.35 -0.58
N PHE A 115 37.81 -4.32 0.64
CA PHE A 115 38.11 -3.30 1.63
C PHE A 115 38.87 -3.90 2.83
N ASN A 116 39.56 -3.07 3.57
CA ASN A 116 40.33 -3.47 4.79
C ASN A 116 39.47 -3.48 6.07
N LYS A 117 38.17 -3.22 5.94
CA LYS A 117 37.14 -3.28 6.97
C LYS A 117 35.81 -3.66 6.36
N ASN A 118 34.85 -4.05 7.20
CA ASN A 118 33.47 -4.20 6.76
C ASN A 118 32.89 -2.86 6.29
N VAL A 119 32.14 -2.86 5.20
CA VAL A 119 31.58 -1.66 4.59
C VAL A 119 30.12 -1.86 4.28
N SER A 120 29.28 -0.92 4.73
CA SER A 120 27.87 -0.88 4.35
C SER A 120 27.74 -0.66 2.84
N ILE A 121 26.87 -1.46 2.20
CA ILE A 121 26.61 -1.37 0.77
C ILE A 121 25.54 -0.31 0.54
N SER A 122 25.89 0.75 -0.18
CA SER A 122 24.98 1.81 -0.55
C SER A 122 24.29 1.48 -1.89
N TYR A 123 23.03 1.03 -1.84
CA TYR A 123 22.22 0.80 -3.02
C TYR A 123 21.61 2.13 -3.46
N CYS A 124 22.24 2.79 -4.42
CA CYS A 124 21.94 4.17 -4.80
C CYS A 124 20.79 4.30 -5.80
N ASN A 125 20.47 3.25 -6.56
CA ASN A 125 19.36 3.25 -7.50
C ASN A 125 18.06 2.88 -6.78
N VAL A 126 17.38 3.89 -6.24
CA VAL A 126 16.16 3.72 -5.44
C VAL A 126 14.94 3.86 -6.32
N THR A 127 14.21 2.77 -6.54
CA THR A 127 12.97 2.73 -7.33
C THR A 127 11.72 2.96 -6.49
N LEU A 128 11.79 2.67 -5.19
CA LEU A 128 10.70 2.85 -4.24
C LEU A 128 11.25 3.26 -2.87
N ASN A 129 10.62 4.23 -2.21
CA ASN A 129 10.92 4.60 -0.83
C ASN A 129 9.69 5.22 -0.15
N GLN A 130 8.65 4.41 0.06
CA GLN A 130 7.44 4.81 0.78
C GLN A 130 7.70 4.81 2.29
N GLY A 131 7.23 5.86 2.97
CA GLY A 131 7.50 6.05 4.39
C GLY A 131 8.92 6.56 4.69
N TYR A 132 9.73 6.84 3.65
CA TYR A 132 11.06 7.46 3.74
C TYR A 132 12.03 6.76 4.72
N GLY A 133 11.87 5.45 4.90
CA GLY A 133 12.70 4.67 5.82
C GLY A 133 14.10 4.38 5.29
N TYR A 134 14.33 4.35 3.98
CA TYR A 134 15.61 4.03 3.38
C TYR A 134 16.44 5.27 3.07
N ASN A 135 17.68 5.29 3.56
CA ASN A 135 18.68 6.32 3.27
C ASN A 135 19.70 5.77 2.26
N GLN A 136 19.62 6.22 1.01
CA GLN A 136 20.50 5.77 -0.07
C GLN A 136 21.98 6.13 0.14
N ALA A 137 22.29 7.23 0.83
CA ALA A 137 23.67 7.64 1.07
C ALA A 137 24.40 6.74 2.08
N LEU A 138 23.65 6.18 3.03
CA LEU A 138 24.17 5.27 4.06
C LEU A 138 23.92 3.79 3.73
N GLY A 139 23.07 3.49 2.75
CA GLY A 139 22.62 2.12 2.46
C GLY A 139 21.77 1.50 3.57
N THR A 140 21.14 2.32 4.42
CA THR A 140 20.50 1.89 5.65
C THR A 140 19.00 2.17 5.64
N PHE A 141 18.22 1.16 5.98
CA PHE A 141 16.81 1.32 6.32
C PHE A 141 16.67 1.56 7.81
N THR A 142 15.96 2.61 8.21
CA THR A 142 15.56 2.89 9.59
C THR A 142 14.05 2.70 9.71
N ALA A 143 13.62 1.83 10.61
CA ALA A 143 12.20 1.52 10.79
C ALA A 143 11.42 2.75 11.25
N PRO A 144 10.48 3.28 10.44
CA PRO A 144 9.69 4.46 10.83
C PRO A 144 8.71 4.17 11.96
N ARG A 145 8.42 2.89 12.22
CA ARG A 145 7.48 2.43 13.26
C ARG A 145 7.77 0.99 13.66
N ALA A 146 7.26 0.58 14.84
CA ALA A 146 7.31 -0.80 15.27
C ALA A 146 6.44 -1.71 14.39
N GLY A 147 6.92 -2.92 14.07
CA GLY A 147 6.19 -3.86 13.23
C GLY A 147 6.99 -5.09 12.84
N LEU A 148 6.32 -6.01 12.15
CA LEU A 148 6.96 -7.09 11.42
C LEU A 148 7.29 -6.59 10.01
N TYR A 149 8.54 -6.74 9.62
CA TYR A 149 9.06 -6.36 8.30
C TYR A 149 9.58 -7.58 7.56
N SER A 150 9.42 -7.57 6.25
CA SER A 150 10.07 -8.50 5.32
C SER A 150 11.19 -7.77 4.60
N PHE A 151 12.39 -8.34 4.63
CA PHE A 151 13.54 -7.84 3.86
C PHE A 151 13.99 -8.92 2.90
N SER A 152 14.33 -8.51 1.68
CA SER A 152 14.92 -9.39 0.67
C SER A 152 16.16 -8.72 0.08
N TYR A 153 17.20 -9.50 -0.15
CA TYR A 153 18.39 -9.05 -0.83
C TYR A 153 18.88 -10.09 -1.82
N THR A 154 19.48 -9.61 -2.88
CA THR A 154 20.18 -10.43 -3.88
C THR A 154 21.64 -9.99 -3.92
N VAL A 155 22.55 -10.95 -3.84
CA VAL A 155 23.97 -10.78 -4.13
C VAL A 155 24.22 -11.41 -5.50
N TYR A 156 24.83 -10.66 -6.38
CA TYR A 156 25.23 -11.11 -7.71
C TYR A 156 26.67 -10.73 -7.96
N SER A 157 27.44 -11.62 -8.54
CA SER A 157 28.84 -11.37 -8.92
C SER A 157 29.16 -12.05 -10.22
N ASN A 158 29.76 -11.32 -11.16
CA ASN A 158 30.31 -11.83 -12.41
C ASN A 158 31.77 -11.38 -12.53
N VAL A 159 32.69 -12.32 -12.53
CA VAL A 159 34.12 -12.04 -12.61
C VAL A 159 34.63 -12.04 -14.06
N GLY A 160 33.79 -12.35 -15.04
CA GLY A 160 34.02 -12.19 -16.46
C GLY A 160 34.72 -13.34 -17.18
N ALA A 161 35.40 -14.24 -16.46
CA ALA A 161 36.07 -15.40 -17.05
C ALA A 161 36.14 -16.58 -16.07
N GLU A 162 36.09 -17.79 -16.63
CA GLU A 162 36.35 -19.01 -15.87
C GLU A 162 37.78 -19.01 -15.28
N GLY A 163 37.92 -19.55 -14.07
CA GLY A 163 39.17 -19.56 -13.32
C GLY A 163 39.45 -18.32 -12.49
N GLU A 164 38.77 -17.21 -12.75
CA GLU A 164 38.75 -16.07 -11.84
C GLU A 164 37.94 -16.41 -10.59
N ARG A 165 38.28 -15.77 -9.47
CA ARG A 165 37.69 -16.13 -8.19
C ARG A 165 36.41 -15.31 -7.93
N ILE A 166 35.27 -15.98 -7.80
CA ILE A 166 34.11 -15.43 -7.13
C ILE A 166 34.38 -15.46 -5.63
N TYR A 167 34.37 -14.31 -4.96
CA TYR A 167 34.79 -14.20 -3.56
C TYR A 167 33.98 -13.14 -2.81
N HIS A 168 32.69 -13.37 -2.70
CA HIS A 168 31.83 -12.44 -1.96
C HIS A 168 31.38 -13.02 -0.62
N LYS A 169 31.13 -12.13 0.33
CA LYS A 169 30.37 -12.39 1.55
C LYS A 169 29.65 -11.12 1.94
N VAL A 170 28.34 -11.17 1.89
CA VAL A 170 27.46 -10.06 2.22
C VAL A 170 26.56 -10.46 3.39
N GLN A 171 26.35 -9.55 4.32
CA GLN A 171 25.60 -9.81 5.55
C GLN A 171 24.47 -8.81 5.69
N LEU A 172 23.28 -9.33 6.04
CA LEU A 172 22.16 -8.51 6.50
C LEU A 172 22.37 -8.21 7.99
N MET A 173 22.45 -6.94 8.31
CA MET A 173 22.71 -6.43 9.65
C MET A 173 21.45 -5.80 10.25
N LYS A 174 21.22 -6.02 11.54
CA LYS A 174 20.23 -5.29 12.34
C LYS A 174 20.94 -4.71 13.55
N ASP A 175 20.99 -3.39 13.68
CA ASP A 175 21.62 -2.67 14.80
C ASP A 175 23.03 -3.18 15.13
N GLY A 176 23.83 -3.48 14.10
CA GLY A 176 25.18 -4.01 14.25
C GLY A 176 25.28 -5.53 14.48
N GLN A 177 24.17 -6.25 14.51
CA GLN A 177 24.14 -7.71 14.64
C GLN A 177 23.92 -8.37 13.29
N VAL A 178 24.64 -9.44 12.99
CA VAL A 178 24.45 -10.26 11.79
C VAL A 178 23.18 -11.10 11.92
N ILE A 179 22.26 -10.94 10.98
CA ILE A 179 20.99 -11.68 10.93
C ILE A 179 21.06 -12.82 9.91
N ALA A 180 21.58 -12.51 8.73
CA ALA A 180 21.70 -13.46 7.63
C ALA A 180 22.96 -13.17 6.83
N SER A 181 23.44 -14.14 6.07
CA SER A 181 24.65 -13.99 5.26
C SER A 181 24.55 -14.85 4.00
N SER A 182 24.99 -14.29 2.88
CA SER A 182 25.25 -15.02 1.64
C SER A 182 26.72 -14.90 1.28
N TRP A 183 27.33 -16.01 0.89
CA TRP A 183 28.76 -16.04 0.57
C TRP A 183 29.06 -17.07 -0.51
N GLU A 184 30.08 -16.79 -1.33
CA GLU A 184 30.62 -17.68 -2.31
C GLU A 184 32.14 -17.57 -2.35
N ASP A 185 32.79 -18.68 -2.63
CA ASP A 185 34.24 -18.78 -2.76
C ASP A 185 34.58 -19.94 -3.70
N ASN A 186 34.54 -19.66 -4.99
CA ASN A 186 34.85 -20.66 -6.02
C ASN A 186 35.59 -20.06 -7.21
N ARG A 187 36.02 -20.93 -8.15
CA ARG A 187 36.65 -20.63 -9.44
C ARG A 187 36.09 -21.49 -10.55
N GLU A 188 34.96 -22.16 -10.30
CA GLU A 188 34.40 -23.17 -11.21
C GLU A 188 33.52 -22.52 -12.27
N ASP A 189 32.90 -21.43 -11.89
CA ASP A 189 32.08 -20.60 -12.77
C ASP A 189 32.50 -19.12 -12.71
N SER A 190 32.03 -18.34 -13.71
CA SER A 190 32.33 -16.91 -13.78
C SER A 190 31.23 -16.02 -13.20
N GLU A 191 30.09 -16.61 -12.87
CA GLU A 191 28.89 -15.86 -12.47
C GLU A 191 28.12 -16.64 -11.41
N ASP A 192 27.68 -15.94 -10.35
CA ASP A 192 26.86 -16.54 -9.30
C ASP A 192 25.89 -15.51 -8.71
N SER A 193 24.77 -16.02 -8.20
CA SER A 193 23.78 -15.20 -7.49
C SER A 193 23.10 -15.93 -6.35
N ALA A 194 22.83 -15.22 -5.26
CA ALA A 194 22.10 -15.72 -4.11
C ALA A 194 21.07 -14.70 -3.65
N THR A 195 19.84 -15.17 -3.43
CA THR A 195 18.75 -14.34 -2.89
C THR A 195 18.28 -14.90 -1.56
N GLN A 196 18.10 -14.03 -0.58
CA GLN A 196 17.54 -14.38 0.73
C GLN A 196 16.41 -13.44 1.12
N THR A 197 15.41 -14.00 1.80
CA THR A 197 14.31 -13.23 2.42
C THR A 197 14.24 -13.55 3.90
N VAL A 198 14.12 -12.50 4.74
CA VAL A 198 14.11 -12.60 6.19
C VAL A 198 12.98 -11.78 6.76
N LEU A 199 12.29 -12.33 7.76
CA LEU A 199 11.29 -11.61 8.56
C LEU A 199 11.91 -11.10 9.85
N LEU A 200 11.77 -9.80 10.12
CA LEU A 200 12.32 -9.16 11.33
C LEU A 200 11.25 -8.36 12.06
N GLN A 201 11.15 -8.59 13.35
CA GLN A 201 10.43 -7.71 14.23
C GLN A 201 11.32 -6.52 14.59
N LEU A 202 10.86 -5.31 14.25
CA LEU A 202 11.59 -4.06 14.49
C LEU A 202 10.80 -3.14 15.42
N LYS A 203 11.51 -2.44 16.29
CA LYS A 203 11.05 -1.24 16.98
C LYS A 203 11.28 -0.03 16.08
N GLN A 204 10.54 1.04 16.33
CA GLN A 204 10.82 2.32 15.70
C GLN A 204 12.29 2.73 15.96
N GLY A 205 12.98 3.14 14.88
CA GLY A 205 14.39 3.55 14.94
C GLY A 205 15.40 2.42 14.75
N ASN A 206 15.00 1.13 14.80
CA ASN A 206 15.94 0.04 14.47
C ASN A 206 16.47 0.20 13.04
N GLN A 207 17.74 -0.13 12.85
CA GLN A 207 18.43 0.01 11.57
C GLN A 207 18.71 -1.37 10.95
N VAL A 208 18.43 -1.48 9.63
CA VAL A 208 18.71 -2.68 8.84
C VAL A 208 19.50 -2.26 7.60
N TYR A 209 20.60 -2.93 7.32
CA TYR A 209 21.49 -2.61 6.20
C TYR A 209 22.26 -3.84 5.73
N MET A 210 22.78 -3.76 4.51
CA MET A 210 23.67 -4.78 3.97
C MET A 210 25.12 -4.36 4.15
N GLU A 211 25.97 -5.32 4.47
CA GLU A 211 27.41 -5.10 4.73
C GLU A 211 28.26 -6.08 3.92
N LEU A 212 29.25 -5.58 3.18
CA LEU A 212 30.28 -6.38 2.56
C LEU A 212 31.38 -6.65 3.59
N VAL A 213 31.70 -7.92 3.78
CA VAL A 213 32.73 -8.34 4.74
C VAL A 213 34.12 -7.97 4.21
N LEU A 214 35.02 -7.60 5.13
CA LEU A 214 36.40 -7.24 4.82
C LEU A 214 37.09 -8.27 3.91
N GLY A 215 37.89 -7.80 2.96
CA GLY A 215 38.64 -8.63 2.02
C GLY A 215 37.79 -9.30 0.93
N ARG A 216 36.46 -9.14 0.96
CA ARG A 216 35.53 -9.67 -0.02
C ARG A 216 35.18 -8.62 -1.06
N PHE A 217 34.66 -9.06 -2.19
CA PHE A 217 34.28 -8.16 -3.28
C PHE A 217 33.07 -8.72 -4.06
N VAL A 218 32.35 -7.84 -4.73
CA VAL A 218 31.25 -8.12 -5.65
C VAL A 218 31.59 -7.48 -6.98
N CYS A 219 31.56 -8.23 -8.09
CA CYS A 219 32.05 -7.77 -9.38
C CYS A 219 30.98 -7.81 -10.47
N GLY A 220 31.17 -6.99 -11.52
CA GLY A 220 30.55 -7.15 -12.82
C GLY A 220 29.02 -7.00 -12.87
N ASP A 221 28.41 -6.32 -11.94
CA ASP A 221 26.97 -6.07 -11.95
C ASP A 221 26.63 -4.88 -12.85
N THR A 222 26.50 -5.13 -14.14
CA THR A 222 26.17 -4.09 -15.13
C THR A 222 24.67 -3.79 -15.23
N HIS A 223 23.82 -4.61 -14.62
CA HIS A 223 22.36 -4.54 -14.73
C HIS A 223 21.67 -4.17 -13.41
N GLY A 224 22.40 -4.06 -12.29
CA GLY A 224 21.83 -3.77 -10.98
C GLY A 224 21.11 -4.95 -10.35
N TYR A 225 21.61 -6.18 -10.57
CA TYR A 225 21.07 -7.40 -9.97
C TYR A 225 21.34 -7.48 -8.46
N ASN A 226 22.38 -6.81 -7.97
CA ASN A 226 22.55 -6.62 -6.54
C ASN A 226 21.46 -5.67 -6.04
N SER A 227 20.60 -6.18 -5.19
CA SER A 227 19.43 -5.44 -4.72
C SER A 227 19.17 -5.63 -3.24
N PHE A 228 18.52 -4.64 -2.65
CA PHE A 228 18.04 -4.67 -1.28
C PHE A 228 16.66 -4.02 -1.22
N SER A 229 15.71 -4.72 -0.65
CA SER A 229 14.33 -4.27 -0.53
C SER A 229 13.72 -4.69 0.79
N GLY A 230 12.67 -4.00 1.20
CA GLY A 230 11.92 -4.37 2.38
C GLY A 230 10.59 -3.65 2.46
N TYR A 231 9.66 -4.23 3.20
CA TYR A 231 8.35 -3.65 3.44
C TYR A 231 7.77 -4.07 4.79
N LEU A 232 6.88 -3.25 5.30
CA LEU A 232 6.12 -3.54 6.50
C LEU A 232 5.01 -4.55 6.17
N VAL A 233 5.04 -5.71 6.83
CA VAL A 233 3.99 -6.74 6.72
C VAL A 233 2.77 -6.31 7.53
N TYR A 234 2.97 -5.98 8.81
CA TYR A 234 1.96 -5.38 9.68
C TYR A 234 2.61 -4.60 10.83
N PRO A 235 1.96 -3.51 11.29
CA PRO A 235 2.44 -2.77 12.44
C PRO A 235 2.18 -3.53 13.74
N LEU A 236 3.05 -3.32 14.71
CA LEU A 236 2.86 -3.73 16.10
C LEU A 236 2.56 -2.51 16.96
N SER A 237 1.77 -2.67 18.01
CA SER A 237 1.60 -1.64 19.03
C SER A 237 2.87 -1.55 19.88
N ASP A 238 3.31 -0.35 20.22
CA ASP A 238 4.52 -0.09 21.04
C ASP A 238 4.46 -0.74 22.42
N THR A 239 3.29 -1.25 22.84
CA THR A 239 3.06 -1.91 24.13
C THR A 239 3.43 -3.40 24.16
N VAL A 240 3.79 -4.02 23.03
CA VAL A 240 3.99 -5.48 22.90
C VAL A 240 5.46 -5.86 22.62
N VAL A 241 6.40 -4.91 22.66
CA VAL A 241 7.82 -5.17 22.31
C VAL A 241 8.76 -4.88 23.49
#